data_21523f6957298acf4d30514365082a97
#
_entry.id   21523f6957298acf4d30514365082a97
#
_cell.length_a   1.000
_cell.length_b   1.000
_cell.length_c   1.000
_cell.angle_alpha   90.00
_cell.angle_beta   90.00
_cell.angle_gamma   90.00
#
_symmetry.space_group_name_H-M   'P 1'
#
loop_
_entity.id
_entity.type
_entity.pdbx_description
1 polymer ?
#
loop_
_entity_poly.entity_id
_entity_poly.type
_entity_poly.pdbx_seq_one_letter_code
_entity_poly.pdbx_strand_id
1 'polypeptide(L)'
;MNRFYLLFLGLVLACHTNNTQKELVVLDNKDSEEITFILELNTKENSPEDVESFTQYLSDFIVEREPSTVYGYYISEDGKKVTLIERYNNSQDGIQHGIDFINGPNFEKFFEIFEIESFITIGNATDEFKSCTSENG
;
A
#
# COMPACT_ATOMS: atom_id res chain seq x y z
N MET A 1 -62.72 37.98 -20.56
CA MET A 1 -62.18 37.56 -19.28
C MET A 1 -61.38 36.30 -19.50
N ASN A 2 -60.05 36.46 -19.75
CA ASN A 2 -59.12 35.32 -19.98
C ASN A 2 -58.36 35.05 -18.68
N ARG A 3 -58.57 33.90 -18.08
CA ARG A 3 -57.80 33.41 -16.93
C ARG A 3 -56.61 32.65 -17.44
N PHE A 4 -55.41 33.23 -17.34
CA PHE A 4 -54.13 32.59 -17.57
C PHE A 4 -53.79 31.73 -16.34
N TYR A 5 -53.72 30.41 -16.50
CA TYR A 5 -53.15 29.49 -15.50
C TYR A 5 -51.66 29.36 -15.75
N LEU A 6 -50.85 29.95 -14.86
CA LEU A 6 -49.42 29.73 -14.81
C LEU A 6 -49.16 28.36 -14.15
N LEU A 7 -48.74 27.40 -14.93
CA LEU A 7 -48.24 26.12 -14.45
C LEU A 7 -46.76 26.34 -13.96
N PHE A 8 -46.56 26.35 -12.65
CA PHE A 8 -45.23 26.33 -12.05
C PHE A 8 -44.73 24.90 -12.08
N LEU A 9 -43.85 24.58 -13.05
CA LEU A 9 -43.12 23.32 -13.10
C LEU A 9 -41.95 23.36 -12.14
N GLY A 10 -42.15 22.83 -10.93
CA GLY A 10 -41.07 22.69 -9.92
C GLY A 10 -40.05 21.63 -10.36
N LEU A 11 -38.89 22.10 -10.79
CA LEU A 11 -37.74 21.23 -11.06
C LEU A 11 -37.18 20.74 -9.73
N VAL A 12 -37.54 19.52 -9.31
CA VAL A 12 -36.91 18.86 -8.14
C VAL A 12 -35.57 18.31 -8.61
N LEU A 13 -34.51 19.06 -8.36
CA LEU A 13 -33.12 18.53 -8.43
C LEU A 13 -32.95 17.49 -7.33
N ALA A 14 -33.15 16.23 -7.64
CA ALA A 14 -32.73 15.13 -6.77
C ALA A 14 -31.19 15.05 -6.80
N CYS A 15 -30.54 15.64 -5.79
CA CYS A 15 -29.14 15.35 -5.51
C CYS A 15 -29.02 13.87 -5.12
N HIS A 16 -28.64 13.03 -6.08
CA HIS A 16 -28.17 11.68 -5.77
C HIS A 16 -26.81 11.81 -5.07
N THR A 17 -26.83 11.81 -3.76
CA THR A 17 -25.62 11.53 -2.97
C THR A 17 -25.35 10.04 -3.13
N ASN A 18 -24.39 9.70 -3.99
CA ASN A 18 -23.79 8.36 -4.00
C ASN A 18 -23.11 8.16 -2.65
N ASN A 19 -23.87 7.67 -1.69
CA ASN A 19 -23.33 7.21 -0.42
C ASN A 19 -22.68 5.85 -0.71
N THR A 20 -21.41 5.87 -1.18
CA THR A 20 -20.61 4.66 -1.29
C THR A 20 -20.33 4.22 0.15
N GLN A 21 -21.20 3.40 0.68
CA GLN A 21 -21.00 2.78 1.97
C GLN A 21 -19.76 1.91 1.84
N LYS A 22 -18.66 2.29 2.52
CA LYS A 22 -17.46 1.45 2.57
C LYS A 22 -17.84 0.16 3.28
N GLU A 23 -17.76 -0.95 2.58
CA GLU A 23 -17.96 -2.26 3.16
C GLU A 23 -16.82 -2.54 4.15
N LEU A 24 -17.17 -2.95 5.37
CA LEU A 24 -16.19 -3.40 6.34
C LEU A 24 -15.72 -4.80 5.92
N VAL A 25 -14.46 -4.90 5.50
CA VAL A 25 -13.83 -6.18 5.24
C VAL A 25 -13.15 -6.66 6.53
N VAL A 26 -13.62 -7.77 7.06
CA VAL A 26 -12.98 -8.46 8.19
C VAL A 26 -12.04 -9.51 7.61
N LEU A 27 -10.74 -9.36 7.86
CA LEU A 27 -9.73 -10.34 7.43
C LEU A 27 -9.58 -11.39 8.55
N ASP A 28 -9.88 -12.63 8.22
CA ASP A 28 -9.61 -13.81 9.07
C ASP A 28 -8.53 -14.64 8.36
N ASN A 29 -7.30 -14.57 8.87
CA ASN A 29 -6.14 -15.27 8.29
C ASN A 29 -5.96 -16.69 8.82
N LYS A 30 -6.93 -17.23 9.56
CA LYS A 30 -6.76 -18.52 10.23
C LYS A 30 -6.46 -19.67 9.27
N ASP A 31 -7.06 -19.63 8.08
CA ASP A 31 -6.92 -20.65 7.04
C ASP A 31 -6.26 -20.07 5.76
N SER A 32 -5.69 -18.86 5.81
CA SER A 32 -4.99 -18.20 4.70
C SER A 32 -3.51 -18.49 4.75
N GLU A 33 -2.87 -18.64 3.58
CA GLU A 33 -1.42 -18.70 3.43
C GLU A 33 -0.80 -17.30 3.30
N GLU A 34 -1.62 -16.26 3.30
CA GLU A 34 -1.18 -14.88 3.14
C GLU A 34 -0.18 -14.45 4.22
N ILE A 35 0.79 -13.68 3.79
CA ILE A 35 1.71 -12.97 4.68
C ILE A 35 1.68 -11.48 4.38
N THR A 36 1.93 -10.67 5.41
CA THR A 36 2.02 -9.21 5.26
C THR A 36 3.31 -8.73 5.90
N PHE A 37 4.06 -7.91 5.17
CA PHE A 37 5.22 -7.19 5.67
C PHE A 37 4.79 -5.79 6.12
N ILE A 38 5.30 -5.36 7.25
CA ILE A 38 5.18 -4.01 7.75
C ILE A 38 6.59 -3.53 8.04
N LEU A 39 7.04 -2.53 7.27
CA LEU A 39 8.34 -1.90 7.44
C LEU A 39 8.16 -0.48 7.95
N GLU A 40 8.89 -0.15 8.99
CA GLU A 40 9.06 1.25 9.41
C GLU A 40 10.39 1.76 8.85
N LEU A 41 10.30 2.84 8.08
CA LEU A 41 11.43 3.42 7.35
C LEU A 41 11.68 4.84 7.86
N ASN A 42 12.95 5.17 8.03
CA ASN A 42 13.41 6.53 8.22
C ASN A 42 13.86 7.11 6.88
N THR A 43 13.44 8.32 6.54
CA THR A 43 13.71 8.95 5.23
C THR A 43 15.09 9.62 5.15
N LYS A 44 15.92 9.47 6.17
CA LYS A 44 17.21 10.15 6.26
C LYS A 44 17.06 11.68 6.06
N GLU A 45 17.97 12.31 5.31
CA GLU A 45 17.95 13.76 5.05
C GLU A 45 17.33 14.12 3.69
N ASN A 46 16.41 13.27 3.17
CA ASN A 46 15.73 13.54 1.91
C ASN A 46 14.55 14.50 2.12
N SER A 47 14.22 15.29 1.08
CA SER A 47 13.06 16.16 1.11
C SER A 47 11.75 15.34 1.06
N PRO A 48 10.64 15.84 1.63
CA PRO A 48 9.35 15.18 1.51
C PRO A 48 8.93 14.94 0.05
N GLU A 49 9.24 15.87 -0.85
CA GLU A 49 8.93 15.77 -2.27
C GLU A 49 9.72 14.64 -2.96
N ASP A 50 11.00 14.45 -2.60
CA ASP A 50 11.83 13.36 -3.12
C ASP A 50 11.30 12.01 -2.63
N VAL A 51 10.91 11.93 -1.35
CA VAL A 51 10.32 10.73 -0.75
C VAL A 51 9.01 10.37 -1.43
N GLU A 52 8.09 11.34 -1.61
CA GLU A 52 6.82 11.13 -2.27
C GLU A 52 7.00 10.67 -3.72
N SER A 53 7.87 11.34 -4.47
CA SER A 53 8.16 10.99 -5.86
C SER A 53 8.74 9.59 -6.00
N PHE A 54 9.64 9.21 -5.09
CA PHE A 54 10.28 7.89 -5.15
C PHE A 54 9.31 6.77 -4.72
N THR A 55 8.50 6.99 -3.69
CA THR A 55 7.49 6.00 -3.25
C THR A 55 6.41 5.79 -4.30
N GLN A 56 5.99 6.85 -5.00
CA GLN A 56 5.07 6.72 -6.13
C GLN A 56 5.69 5.89 -7.26
N TYR A 57 6.93 6.20 -7.64
CA TYR A 57 7.67 5.43 -8.65
C TYR A 57 7.77 3.94 -8.26
N LEU A 58 8.11 3.62 -7.00
CA LEU A 58 8.20 2.23 -6.54
C LEU A 58 6.84 1.52 -6.59
N SER A 59 5.77 2.20 -6.18
CA SER A 59 4.41 1.65 -6.24
C SER A 59 4.01 1.28 -7.67
N ASP A 60 4.26 2.18 -8.63
CA ASP A 60 3.97 1.94 -10.04
C ASP A 60 4.84 0.79 -10.60
N PHE A 61 6.12 0.73 -10.20
CA PHE A 61 7.04 -0.32 -10.61
C PHE A 61 6.59 -1.71 -10.12
N ILE A 62 6.15 -1.83 -8.87
CA ILE A 62 5.73 -3.09 -8.25
C ILE A 62 4.40 -3.58 -8.83
N VAL A 63 3.40 -2.68 -8.95
CA VAL A 63 2.06 -3.02 -9.48
C VAL A 63 2.13 -3.66 -10.87
N GLU A 64 3.10 -3.26 -11.68
CA GLU A 64 3.27 -3.82 -13.02
C GLU A 64 3.95 -5.19 -13.06
N ARG A 65 4.66 -5.60 -12.00
CA ARG A 65 5.65 -6.70 -12.06
C ARG A 65 5.44 -7.80 -11.05
N GLU A 66 4.76 -7.51 -9.94
CA GLU A 66 4.73 -8.44 -8.81
C GLU A 66 3.31 -8.83 -8.38
N PRO A 67 3.14 -10.05 -7.83
CA PRO A 67 1.84 -10.56 -7.42
C PRO A 67 1.43 -10.08 -6.03
N SER A 68 1.86 -8.89 -5.59
CA SER A 68 1.43 -8.32 -4.33
C SER A 68 -0.07 -7.99 -4.36
N THR A 69 -0.78 -8.28 -3.27
CA THR A 69 -2.21 -7.99 -3.14
C THR A 69 -2.47 -6.65 -2.46
N VAL A 70 -1.51 -6.15 -1.71
CA VAL A 70 -1.44 -4.79 -1.15
C VAL A 70 -0.01 -4.33 -1.27
N TYR A 71 0.20 -3.11 -1.70
CA TYR A 71 1.49 -2.45 -1.70
C TYR A 71 1.27 -0.95 -1.50
N GLY A 72 1.75 -0.40 -0.41
CA GLY A 72 1.47 1.00 -0.12
C GLY A 72 2.42 1.63 0.88
N TYR A 73 2.85 2.86 0.55
CA TYR A 73 3.64 3.72 1.40
C TYR A 73 2.76 4.75 2.10
N TYR A 74 2.89 4.86 3.40
CA TYR A 74 2.20 5.82 4.25
C TYR A 74 3.22 6.77 4.86
N ILE A 75 3.27 8.00 4.34
CA ILE A 75 4.27 9.00 4.70
C ILE A 75 3.73 9.84 5.87
N SER A 76 4.55 10.06 6.90
CA SER A 76 4.22 10.96 8.02
C SER A 76 4.09 12.41 7.54
N GLU A 77 3.33 13.23 8.28
CA GLU A 77 3.10 14.64 7.93
C GLU A 77 4.38 15.46 7.77
N ASP A 78 5.42 15.13 8.55
CA ASP A 78 6.73 15.79 8.46
C ASP A 78 7.69 15.17 7.44
N GLY A 79 7.25 14.13 6.73
CA GLY A 79 8.02 13.42 5.71
C GLY A 79 9.19 12.58 6.22
N LYS A 80 9.35 12.43 7.55
CA LYS A 80 10.54 11.77 8.14
C LYS A 80 10.39 10.28 8.35
N LYS A 81 9.17 9.79 8.36
CA LYS A 81 8.84 8.38 8.56
C LYS A 81 7.94 7.90 7.44
N VAL A 82 8.15 6.67 7.06
CA VAL A 82 7.29 5.99 6.09
C VAL A 82 7.00 4.59 6.62
N THR A 83 5.71 4.24 6.69
CA THR A 83 5.28 2.86 6.88
C THR A 83 5.01 2.25 5.53
N LEU A 84 5.72 1.19 5.16
CA LEU A 84 5.45 0.39 3.97
C LEU A 84 4.66 -0.86 4.39
N ILE A 85 3.55 -1.09 3.72
CA ILE A 85 2.73 -2.30 3.90
C ILE A 85 2.67 -3.05 2.57
N GLU A 86 3.07 -4.31 2.61
CA GLU A 86 3.07 -5.22 1.48
C GLU A 86 2.35 -6.51 1.86
N ARG A 87 1.48 -7.04 1.01
CA ARG A 87 0.82 -8.31 1.25
C ARG A 87 0.95 -9.23 0.06
N TYR A 88 1.28 -10.48 0.34
CA TYR A 88 1.50 -11.55 -0.62
C TYR A 88 0.56 -12.71 -0.35
N ASN A 89 0.19 -13.47 -1.39
CA ASN A 89 -0.72 -14.61 -1.26
C ASN A 89 -0.15 -15.76 -0.41
N ASN A 90 1.18 -15.84 -0.33
CA ASN A 90 1.90 -16.88 0.40
C ASN A 90 3.36 -16.47 0.64
N SER A 91 4.07 -17.28 1.43
CA SER A 91 5.49 -17.05 1.75
C SER A 91 6.41 -17.12 0.53
N GLN A 92 6.10 -17.92 -0.47
CA GLN A 92 6.95 -18.05 -1.67
C GLN A 92 6.94 -16.75 -2.50
N ASP A 93 5.75 -16.13 -2.65
CA ASP A 93 5.64 -14.83 -3.32
C ASP A 93 6.45 -13.75 -2.59
N GLY A 94 6.41 -13.75 -1.25
CA GLY A 94 7.21 -12.84 -0.45
C GLY A 94 8.72 -13.07 -0.53
N ILE A 95 9.17 -14.34 -0.58
CA ILE A 95 10.59 -14.69 -0.82
C ILE A 95 11.01 -14.19 -2.21
N GLN A 96 10.19 -14.44 -3.23
CA GLN A 96 10.49 -14.01 -4.59
C GLN A 96 10.61 -12.49 -4.67
N HIS A 97 9.68 -11.74 -4.03
CA HIS A 97 9.79 -10.28 -3.92
C HIS A 97 11.14 -9.85 -3.34
N GLY A 98 11.57 -10.46 -2.22
CA GLY A 98 12.86 -10.15 -1.60
C GLY A 98 14.05 -10.41 -2.55
N ILE A 99 14.02 -11.52 -3.30
CA ILE A 99 15.05 -11.85 -4.29
C ILE A 99 15.06 -10.81 -5.42
N ASP A 100 13.88 -10.46 -5.94
CA ASP A 100 13.75 -9.51 -7.04
C ASP A 100 14.15 -8.09 -6.61
N PHE A 101 13.86 -7.71 -5.37
CA PHE A 101 14.29 -6.44 -4.80
C PHE A 101 15.81 -6.37 -4.67
N ILE A 102 16.46 -7.38 -4.06
CA ILE A 102 17.92 -7.40 -3.85
C ILE A 102 18.69 -7.36 -5.18
N ASN A 103 18.18 -8.04 -6.20
CA ASN A 103 18.80 -8.09 -7.52
C ASN A 103 18.27 -7.01 -8.49
N GLY A 104 17.31 -6.22 -8.05
CA GLY A 104 16.60 -5.25 -8.86
C GLY A 104 17.31 -3.89 -8.97
N PRO A 105 16.86 -3.04 -9.91
CA PRO A 105 17.48 -1.75 -10.17
C PRO A 105 17.24 -0.71 -9.06
N ASN A 106 16.32 -0.97 -8.15
CA ASN A 106 15.89 -0.02 -7.13
C ASN A 106 16.59 -0.22 -5.78
N PHE A 107 17.34 -1.31 -5.61
CA PHE A 107 17.95 -1.69 -4.33
C PHE A 107 18.84 -0.59 -3.76
N GLU A 108 19.83 -0.14 -4.53
CA GLU A 108 20.77 0.89 -4.08
C GLU A 108 20.03 2.20 -3.78
N LYS A 109 19.13 2.62 -4.68
CA LYS A 109 18.37 3.86 -4.51
C LYS A 109 17.43 3.83 -3.31
N PHE A 110 16.85 2.67 -3.01
CA PHE A 110 16.03 2.49 -1.82
C PHE A 110 16.83 2.80 -0.55
N PHE A 111 18.04 2.27 -0.40
CA PHE A 111 18.89 2.51 0.76
C PHE A 111 19.60 3.88 0.75
N GLU A 112 19.62 4.60 -0.36
CA GLU A 112 19.97 6.03 -0.35
C GLU A 112 18.87 6.88 0.31
N ILE A 113 17.60 6.57 0.05
CA ILE A 113 16.45 7.32 0.54
C ILE A 113 16.05 6.87 1.96
N PHE A 114 16.06 5.56 2.23
CA PHE A 114 15.51 4.96 3.45
C PHE A 114 16.57 4.24 4.28
N GLU A 115 16.30 4.21 5.57
CA GLU A 115 16.89 3.30 6.55
C GLU A 115 15.75 2.48 7.17
N ILE A 116 15.87 1.16 7.18
CA ILE A 116 14.86 0.29 7.79
C ILE A 116 15.05 0.33 9.31
N GLU A 117 14.05 0.82 10.03
CA GLU A 117 14.03 0.81 11.49
C GLU A 117 13.43 -0.46 12.06
N SER A 118 12.41 -1.00 11.41
CA SER A 118 11.82 -2.29 11.77
C SER A 118 11.25 -3.01 10.57
N PHE A 119 11.27 -4.34 10.61
CA PHE A 119 10.64 -5.24 9.66
C PHE A 119 9.84 -6.29 10.42
N ILE A 120 8.53 -6.31 10.23
CA ILE A 120 7.62 -7.24 10.88
C ILE A 120 6.90 -8.03 9.82
N THR A 121 6.85 -9.35 9.98
CA THR A 121 6.02 -10.25 9.18
C THR A 121 4.87 -10.76 10.02
N ILE A 122 3.64 -10.61 9.53
CA ILE A 122 2.42 -11.17 10.13
C ILE A 122 1.75 -12.13 9.15
N GLY A 123 0.98 -13.08 9.68
CA GLY A 123 0.32 -14.14 8.89
C GLY A 123 1.01 -15.50 9.03
N ASN A 124 0.72 -16.40 8.09
CA ASN A 124 1.16 -17.80 8.16
C ASN A 124 2.50 -18.03 7.45
N ALA A 125 3.54 -17.31 7.87
CA ALA A 125 4.88 -17.45 7.30
C ALA A 125 5.43 -18.88 7.52
N THR A 126 5.95 -19.49 6.45
CA THR A 126 6.58 -20.82 6.48
C THR A 126 7.92 -20.79 7.22
N ASP A 127 8.42 -21.95 7.65
CA ASP A 127 9.73 -22.04 8.30
C ASP A 127 10.87 -21.70 7.33
N GLU A 128 10.71 -21.98 6.03
CA GLU A 128 11.63 -21.55 4.99
C GLU A 128 11.73 -20.03 4.94
N PHE A 129 10.58 -19.32 4.90
CA PHE A 129 10.56 -17.86 4.94
C PHE A 129 11.26 -17.30 6.18
N LYS A 130 10.93 -17.84 7.37
CA LYS A 130 11.55 -17.43 8.64
C LYS A 130 13.06 -17.60 8.66
N SER A 131 13.58 -18.70 8.06
CA SER A 131 15.01 -18.91 7.96
C SER A 131 15.68 -17.90 7.02
N CYS A 132 15.09 -17.62 5.85
CA CYS A 132 15.62 -16.63 4.92
C CYS A 132 15.69 -15.22 5.52
N THR A 133 14.71 -14.82 6.35
CA THR A 133 14.69 -13.49 6.97
C THR A 133 15.59 -13.37 8.20
N SER A 134 15.88 -14.48 8.90
CA SER A 134 16.75 -14.48 10.10
C SER A 134 18.25 -14.45 9.79
N GLU A 135 18.67 -14.84 8.59
CA GLU A 135 20.08 -14.83 8.17
C GLU A 135 20.56 -13.48 7.64
N ASN A 136 19.62 -12.54 7.37
CA ASN A 136 19.90 -11.24 6.78
C ASN A 136 19.54 -10.05 7.70
N GLY A 137 19.25 -10.30 8.97
CA GLY A 137 18.87 -9.30 9.98
C GLY A 137 19.97 -8.96 10.97
#